data_63774adbf5b0c93b4ea8c55bea2a5ac3
#
_entry.id   63774adbf5b0c93b4ea8c55bea2a5ac3
#
_cell.length_a   1.000
_cell.length_b   1.000
_cell.length_c   1.000
_cell.angle_alpha   90.00
_cell.angle_beta   90.00
_cell.angle_gamma   90.00
#
_symmetry.space_group_name_H-M   'P 1'
#
loop_
_entity.id
_entity.type
_entity.pdbx_description
1 polymer ?
#
loop_
_entity_poly.entity_id
_entity_poly.type
_entity_poly.pdbx_seq_one_letter_code
_entity_poly.pdbx_strand_id
1 'polypeptide(L)'
;MMFSASLFSQFRQSTTTAKKIAVIHADAYWFKSDGDSVPFLDVYATIPYESLQFTPEKQGFSAKISISLSVRDTTGKKIAEKNLDRILFAETYEQSRGMNAEFDYVQFRIPASTGYHTCFINVHDAIANTDIREVRSITIPVWSKLEKEHRYLFSSVMYAAAIEEKNNGPIVITPHLSNNVAGLNDGFFLYVELYHFGLPKDDVIGISYAIMDEDQEETFVKSSPVTYAAGRAESQHIYIPVKQLPILRAKTYTLIVMAHTMKGDSIDKELTRSVRTLTIEQTIGGLVYQDLKKAIRQLRFIATQAEIDHINEGQDDETKRMMFEEFWKIQDPNPSTSRNEAFEDYYGRIDFANKNFRSYTEGWMTDMGMVYIIFGQPIQVERTPRGSDGRTFARWIYQDQRQFTFVDNSGFEDYRLTTPFPTGIKYRYSGVR
;
A
#
# COMPACT_ATOMS: atom_id res chain seq x y z
N MET A 1 60.75 22.69 5.02
CA MET A 1 59.70 23.40 5.78
C MET A 1 58.39 22.68 5.50
N MET A 2 57.97 21.95 6.52
CA MET A 2 56.65 21.33 6.60
C MET A 2 55.61 22.39 6.79
N PHE A 3 54.48 22.29 6.12
CA PHE A 3 53.13 22.67 6.54
C PHE A 3 52.22 22.64 5.30
N SER A 4 51.43 21.65 5.22
CA SER A 4 50.02 21.72 4.83
C SER A 4 49.49 20.36 4.35
N ALA A 5 49.30 19.47 5.27
CA ALA A 5 48.57 18.22 5.00
C ALA A 5 47.60 17.93 6.18
N SER A 6 46.61 18.82 6.42
CA SER A 6 45.64 18.55 7.47
C SER A 6 44.31 19.33 7.33
N LEU A 7 43.82 19.50 6.11
CA LEU A 7 42.52 20.17 5.91
C LEU A 7 41.54 19.35 4.98
N PHE A 8 41.90 18.15 4.59
CA PHE A 8 41.06 17.32 3.74
C PHE A 8 40.33 16.16 4.45
N SER A 9 40.39 16.08 5.79
CA SER A 9 39.84 14.93 6.52
C SER A 9 38.50 15.19 7.25
N GLN A 10 37.86 16.34 7.11
CA GLN A 10 36.62 16.66 7.84
C GLN A 10 35.35 16.78 7.00
N PHE A 11 35.39 16.51 5.71
CA PHE A 11 34.18 16.52 4.86
C PHE A 11 33.81 15.14 4.29
N ARG A 12 34.08 14.05 5.02
CA ARG A 12 33.30 12.83 4.90
C ARG A 12 32.07 12.93 5.80
N GLN A 13 31.20 13.88 5.54
CA GLN A 13 29.85 13.78 6.04
C GLN A 13 29.12 12.76 5.16
N SER A 14 28.85 11.64 5.79
CA SER A 14 27.87 10.64 5.50
C SER A 14 26.86 11.12 4.45
N THR A 15 26.90 10.52 3.28
CA THR A 15 25.69 10.25 2.52
C THR A 15 24.81 9.42 3.45
N THR A 16 24.01 10.07 4.27
CA THR A 16 22.89 9.42 4.91
C THR A 16 21.92 9.15 3.76
N THR A 17 22.12 8.03 3.10
CA THR A 17 21.04 7.36 2.37
C THR A 17 19.90 7.35 3.39
N ALA A 18 18.81 8.01 3.09
CA ALA A 18 17.63 7.96 3.94
C ALA A 18 17.38 6.45 4.18
N LYS A 19 17.57 6.01 5.43
CA LYS A 19 17.46 4.60 5.78
C LYS A 19 16.03 4.22 5.42
N LYS A 20 15.85 3.45 4.36
CA LYS A 20 14.54 2.97 3.93
C LYS A 20 13.93 2.30 5.15
N ILE A 21 12.79 2.78 5.62
CA ILE A 21 12.15 2.19 6.80
C ILE A 21 11.72 0.80 6.35
N ALA A 22 12.31 -0.21 6.94
CA ALA A 22 11.92 -1.59 6.73
C ALA A 22 10.49 -1.79 7.24
N VAL A 23 9.61 -2.29 6.41
CA VAL A 23 8.18 -2.44 6.70
C VAL A 23 7.77 -3.88 6.44
N ILE A 24 6.98 -4.45 7.35
CA ILE A 24 6.23 -5.68 7.13
C ILE A 24 4.74 -5.35 7.16
N HIS A 25 3.94 -6.10 6.42
CA HIS A 25 2.49 -5.98 6.53
C HIS A 25 1.98 -7.22 7.25
N ALA A 26 1.19 -7.01 8.30
CA ALA A 26 0.58 -8.12 9.03
C ALA A 26 -0.88 -7.81 9.35
N ASP A 27 -1.68 -8.85 9.48
CA ASP A 27 -3.04 -8.74 9.96
C ASP A 27 -3.46 -10.01 10.71
N ALA A 28 -4.52 -9.89 11.51
CA ALA A 28 -5.03 -10.97 12.35
C ALA A 28 -6.53 -11.13 12.15
N TYR A 29 -6.97 -12.37 11.97
CA TYR A 29 -8.35 -12.72 11.73
C TYR A 29 -8.76 -13.86 12.63
N TRP A 30 -9.98 -13.84 13.13
CA TRP A 30 -10.53 -14.99 13.84
C TRP A 30 -11.57 -15.70 12.98
N PHE A 31 -11.53 -17.03 13.05
CA PHE A 31 -12.46 -17.94 12.40
C PHE A 31 -12.80 -19.09 13.32
N LYS A 32 -13.80 -19.89 12.97
CA LYS A 32 -14.15 -21.12 13.67
C LYS A 32 -14.57 -22.19 12.66
N SER A 33 -13.84 -23.28 12.63
CA SER A 33 -14.25 -24.43 11.81
C SER A 33 -15.45 -25.15 12.39
N ASP A 34 -16.23 -25.79 11.53
CA ASP A 34 -17.32 -26.65 11.96
C ASP A 34 -16.79 -27.79 12.85
N GLY A 35 -17.47 -28.01 13.96
CA GLY A 35 -17.08 -29.03 14.94
C GLY A 35 -15.98 -28.63 15.92
N ASP A 36 -15.27 -27.50 15.73
CA ASP A 36 -14.32 -27.01 16.71
C ASP A 36 -15.03 -26.40 17.93
N SER A 37 -14.51 -26.68 19.11
CA SER A 37 -15.07 -26.14 20.36
C SER A 37 -14.69 -24.68 20.61
N VAL A 38 -13.62 -24.20 20.01
CA VAL A 38 -13.08 -22.84 20.18
C VAL A 38 -12.71 -22.22 18.84
N PRO A 39 -12.82 -20.90 18.70
CA PRO A 39 -12.30 -20.17 17.57
C PRO A 39 -10.79 -20.33 17.46
N PHE A 40 -10.25 -20.08 16.28
CA PHE A 40 -8.82 -19.93 16.05
C PHE A 40 -8.50 -18.53 15.54
N LEU A 41 -7.27 -18.14 15.77
CA LEU A 41 -6.68 -16.90 15.33
C LEU A 41 -5.68 -17.21 14.22
N ASP A 42 -5.93 -16.70 13.03
CA ASP A 42 -4.99 -16.69 11.93
C ASP A 42 -4.29 -15.35 11.87
N VAL A 43 -2.96 -15.38 12.04
CA VAL A 43 -2.10 -14.21 11.91
C VAL A 43 -1.25 -14.38 10.66
N TYR A 44 -1.39 -13.43 9.76
CA TYR A 44 -0.68 -13.39 8.49
C TYR A 44 0.37 -12.29 8.50
N ALA A 45 1.49 -12.51 7.83
CA ALA A 45 2.46 -11.46 7.55
C ALA A 45 3.06 -11.62 6.16
N THR A 46 3.29 -10.49 5.49
CA THR A 46 4.13 -10.39 4.30
C THR A 46 5.38 -9.59 4.63
N ILE A 47 6.52 -10.09 4.16
CA ILE A 47 7.84 -9.55 4.43
C ILE A 47 8.45 -9.19 3.07
N PRO A 48 8.34 -7.91 2.64
CA PRO A 48 8.88 -7.48 1.36
C PRO A 48 10.41 -7.68 1.31
N TYR A 49 10.93 -8.21 0.22
CA TYR A 49 12.37 -8.43 0.05
C TYR A 49 13.16 -7.13 0.17
N GLU A 50 12.59 -6.02 -0.27
CA GLU A 50 13.18 -4.69 -0.12
C GLU A 50 13.42 -4.26 1.34
N SER A 51 12.74 -4.89 2.31
CA SER A 51 12.90 -4.64 3.74
C SER A 51 14.03 -5.43 4.37
N LEU A 52 14.63 -6.37 3.64
CA LEU A 52 15.65 -7.30 4.11
C LEU A 52 17.00 -7.02 3.47
N GLN A 53 18.05 -7.52 4.13
CA GLN A 53 19.40 -7.53 3.57
C GLN A 53 19.73 -8.90 2.97
N PHE A 54 19.97 -8.92 1.66
CA PHE A 54 20.43 -10.09 0.94
C PHE A 54 21.94 -10.04 0.76
N THR A 55 22.59 -11.20 0.85
CA THR A 55 24.02 -11.40 0.56
C THR A 55 24.20 -12.24 -0.70
N PRO A 56 25.22 -11.94 -1.52
CA PRO A 56 25.53 -12.76 -2.71
C PRO A 56 25.91 -14.19 -2.31
N GLU A 57 25.41 -15.14 -3.08
CA GLU A 57 25.76 -16.57 -3.02
C GLU A 57 26.38 -16.99 -4.35
N LYS A 58 26.81 -18.28 -4.46
CA LYS A 58 27.32 -18.80 -5.74
C LYS A 58 26.32 -18.71 -6.89
N GLN A 59 25.04 -18.82 -6.58
CA GLN A 59 23.92 -18.68 -7.50
C GLN A 59 22.87 -17.79 -6.85
N GLY A 60 22.81 -16.51 -7.21
CA GLY A 60 21.84 -15.56 -6.69
C GLY A 60 22.21 -14.92 -5.34
N PHE A 61 21.20 -14.67 -4.52
CA PHE A 61 21.30 -13.94 -3.28
C PHE A 61 20.47 -14.62 -2.20
N SER A 62 20.90 -14.59 -0.93
CA SER A 62 20.13 -15.13 0.19
C SER A 62 19.96 -14.14 1.32
N ALA A 63 18.83 -14.22 2.01
CA ALA A 63 18.57 -13.54 3.28
C ALA A 63 18.20 -14.58 4.36
N LYS A 64 18.61 -14.33 5.61
CA LYS A 64 18.28 -15.18 6.75
C LYS A 64 17.43 -14.39 7.72
N ILE A 65 16.23 -14.89 8.00
CA ILE A 65 15.29 -14.24 8.90
C ILE A 65 14.75 -15.21 9.94
N SER A 66 14.45 -14.64 11.11
CA SER A 66 13.70 -15.33 12.17
C SER A 66 12.41 -14.57 12.43
N ILE A 67 11.27 -15.23 12.26
CA ILE A 67 9.95 -14.65 12.44
C ILE A 67 9.39 -15.15 13.77
N SER A 68 8.99 -14.25 14.65
CA SER A 68 8.36 -14.60 15.91
C SER A 68 6.99 -13.96 16.05
N LEU A 69 6.03 -14.73 16.55
CA LEU A 69 4.70 -14.29 16.92
C LEU A 69 4.50 -14.54 18.41
N SER A 70 4.13 -13.49 19.15
CA SER A 70 3.69 -13.57 20.54
C SER A 70 2.28 -13.00 20.65
N VAL A 71 1.35 -13.81 21.18
CA VAL A 71 -0.04 -13.39 21.39
C VAL A 71 -0.28 -13.23 22.89
N ARG A 72 -0.87 -12.09 23.28
CA ARG A 72 -1.17 -11.74 24.67
C ARG A 72 -2.64 -11.41 24.85
N ASP A 73 -3.17 -11.71 26.03
CA ASP A 73 -4.52 -11.31 26.45
C ASP A 73 -4.55 -9.90 27.05
N THR A 74 -5.73 -9.46 27.49
CA THR A 74 -5.94 -8.14 28.13
C THR A 74 -5.13 -7.89 29.40
N THR A 75 -4.68 -8.96 30.05
CA THR A 75 -3.84 -8.87 31.27
C THR A 75 -2.36 -8.78 30.93
N GLY A 76 -2.00 -8.88 29.65
CA GLY A 76 -0.63 -8.94 29.15
C GLY A 76 0.00 -10.34 29.26
N LYS A 77 -0.77 -11.34 29.72
CA LYS A 77 -0.31 -12.72 29.79
C LYS A 77 -0.14 -13.28 28.39
N LYS A 78 1.02 -13.89 28.13
CA LYS A 78 1.30 -14.60 26.89
C LYS A 78 0.47 -15.88 26.81
N ILE A 79 -0.37 -15.98 25.78
CA ILE A 79 -1.23 -17.14 25.52
C ILE A 79 -0.68 -18.05 24.44
N ALA A 80 0.14 -17.52 23.53
CA ALA A 80 0.80 -18.30 22.50
C ALA A 80 2.12 -17.64 22.08
N GLU A 81 3.04 -18.51 21.60
CA GLU A 81 4.28 -18.11 20.97
C GLU A 81 4.60 -19.06 19.83
N LYS A 82 5.02 -18.53 18.70
CA LYS A 82 5.46 -19.27 17.52
C LYS A 82 6.71 -18.62 16.97
N ASN A 83 7.67 -19.46 16.58
CA ASN A 83 8.92 -19.01 15.94
C ASN A 83 9.13 -19.81 14.65
N LEU A 84 9.67 -19.16 13.66
CA LEU A 84 9.95 -19.74 12.35
C LEU A 84 11.21 -19.11 11.77
N ASP A 85 12.23 -19.94 11.51
CA ASP A 85 13.43 -19.49 10.81
C ASP A 85 13.31 -19.80 9.31
N ARG A 86 13.73 -18.87 8.47
CA ARG A 86 13.72 -19.02 7.02
C ARG A 86 15.01 -18.53 6.39
N ILE A 87 15.38 -19.18 5.30
CA ILE A 87 16.36 -18.70 4.34
C ILE A 87 15.60 -18.38 3.06
N LEU A 88 15.60 -17.11 2.68
CA LEU A 88 14.99 -16.64 1.47
C LEU A 88 16.03 -16.58 0.37
N PHE A 89 15.63 -16.85 -0.86
CA PHE A 89 16.51 -16.87 -2.01
C PHE A 89 15.95 -15.97 -3.12
N ALA A 90 16.84 -15.21 -3.75
CA ALA A 90 16.54 -14.40 -4.93
C ALA A 90 17.55 -14.74 -6.03
N GLU A 91 17.06 -15.01 -7.23
CA GLU A 91 17.90 -15.37 -8.37
C GLU A 91 18.70 -14.19 -8.91
N THR A 92 18.11 -13.00 -8.87
CA THR A 92 18.71 -11.77 -9.42
C THR A 92 18.86 -10.70 -8.35
N TYR A 93 19.70 -9.72 -8.63
CA TYR A 93 19.89 -8.55 -7.78
C TYR A 93 18.58 -7.75 -7.64
N GLU A 94 17.83 -7.60 -8.73
CA GLU A 94 16.56 -6.90 -8.79
C GLU A 94 15.54 -7.56 -7.86
N GLN A 95 15.41 -8.90 -7.90
CA GLN A 95 14.56 -9.64 -6.97
C GLN A 95 14.99 -9.43 -5.52
N SER A 96 16.30 -9.49 -5.22
CA SER A 96 16.80 -9.28 -3.86
C SER A 96 16.52 -7.88 -3.31
N ARG A 97 16.18 -6.93 -4.18
CA ARG A 97 15.79 -5.56 -3.83
C ARG A 97 14.28 -5.34 -3.86
N GLY A 98 13.50 -6.39 -4.12
CA GLY A 98 12.04 -6.32 -4.18
C GLY A 98 11.52 -5.49 -5.37
N MET A 99 12.33 -5.34 -6.45
CA MET A 99 11.94 -4.51 -7.61
C MET A 99 10.71 -5.06 -8.34
N ASN A 100 10.42 -6.35 -8.20
CA ASN A 100 9.22 -7.02 -8.74
C ASN A 100 8.15 -7.24 -7.66
N ALA A 101 8.13 -6.43 -6.59
CA ALA A 101 7.25 -6.60 -5.44
C ALA A 101 7.36 -7.99 -4.76
N GLU A 102 8.56 -8.59 -4.81
CA GLU A 102 8.84 -9.88 -4.15
C GLU A 102 8.65 -9.79 -2.64
N PHE A 103 8.01 -10.80 -2.08
CA PHE A 103 7.81 -10.91 -0.62
C PHE A 103 7.78 -12.36 -0.17
N ASP A 104 8.12 -12.59 1.09
CA ASP A 104 7.82 -13.86 1.78
C ASP A 104 6.47 -13.76 2.51
N TYR A 105 5.80 -14.88 2.61
CA TYR A 105 4.48 -14.98 3.22
C TYR A 105 4.46 -16.01 4.33
N VAL A 106 3.91 -15.64 5.47
CA VAL A 106 3.76 -16.52 6.63
C VAL A 106 2.35 -16.46 7.20
N GLN A 107 1.85 -17.62 7.63
CA GLN A 107 0.60 -17.78 8.37
C GLN A 107 0.86 -18.56 9.64
N PHE A 108 0.37 -18.03 10.75
CA PHE A 108 0.33 -18.73 12.04
C PHE A 108 -1.12 -18.95 12.44
N ARG A 109 -1.52 -20.21 12.61
CA ARG A 109 -2.82 -20.59 13.16
C ARG A 109 -2.68 -20.98 14.61
N ILE A 110 -3.50 -20.41 15.49
CA ILE A 110 -3.45 -20.58 16.93
C ILE A 110 -4.86 -20.76 17.47
N PRO A 111 -5.15 -21.82 18.27
CA PRO A 111 -6.39 -21.87 19.04
C PRO A 111 -6.44 -20.66 19.98
N ALA A 112 -7.54 -19.95 20.01
CA ALA A 112 -7.66 -18.74 20.80
C ALA A 112 -8.95 -18.72 21.60
N SER A 113 -8.88 -18.25 22.85
CA SER A 113 -10.03 -18.02 23.70
C SER A 113 -10.77 -16.76 23.27
N THR A 114 -12.00 -16.61 23.75
CA THR A 114 -12.77 -15.38 23.60
C THR A 114 -12.11 -14.20 24.33
N GLY A 115 -12.28 -13.00 23.83
CA GLY A 115 -11.75 -11.78 24.41
C GLY A 115 -10.80 -11.02 23.50
N TYR A 116 -10.19 -10.01 24.03
CA TYR A 116 -9.23 -9.15 23.30
C TYR A 116 -7.83 -9.75 23.33
N HIS A 117 -7.18 -9.76 22.18
CA HIS A 117 -5.83 -10.27 21.99
C HIS A 117 -4.97 -9.24 21.28
N THR A 118 -3.69 -9.19 21.67
CA THR A 118 -2.65 -8.42 20.99
C THR A 118 -1.60 -9.37 20.44
N CYS A 119 -1.39 -9.30 19.13
CA CYS A 119 -0.42 -10.06 18.36
C CYS A 119 0.81 -9.18 18.11
N PHE A 120 1.97 -9.61 18.59
CA PHE A 120 3.27 -8.99 18.33
C PHE A 120 4.01 -9.85 17.32
N ILE A 121 4.22 -9.31 16.14
CA ILE A 121 4.98 -9.94 15.06
C ILE A 121 6.35 -9.25 15.01
N ASN A 122 7.43 -10.04 15.07
CA ASN A 122 8.78 -9.55 14.92
C ASN A 122 9.51 -10.36 13.86
N VAL A 123 10.14 -9.68 12.92
CA VAL A 123 11.03 -10.26 11.92
C VAL A 123 12.44 -9.77 12.21
N HIS A 124 13.31 -10.67 12.59
CA HIS A 124 14.72 -10.41 12.78
C HIS A 124 15.48 -10.74 11.50
N ASP A 125 16.12 -9.75 10.90
CA ASP A 125 17.06 -9.94 9.79
C ASP A 125 18.44 -10.24 10.38
N ALA A 126 18.90 -11.49 10.22
CA ALA A 126 20.15 -11.93 10.80
C ALA A 126 21.39 -11.32 10.12
N ILE A 127 21.26 -10.83 8.88
CA ILE A 127 22.35 -10.21 8.13
C ILE A 127 22.48 -8.73 8.49
N ALA A 128 21.37 -8.00 8.45
CA ALA A 128 21.33 -6.61 8.88
C ALA A 128 21.42 -6.44 10.39
N ASN A 129 21.18 -7.51 11.16
CA ASN A 129 21.02 -7.50 12.62
C ASN A 129 20.01 -6.45 13.08
N THR A 130 18.84 -6.44 12.44
CA THR A 130 17.75 -5.50 12.71
C THR A 130 16.44 -6.22 12.92
N ASP A 131 15.57 -5.63 13.75
CA ASP A 131 14.22 -6.11 13.99
C ASP A 131 13.20 -5.20 13.30
N ILE A 132 12.24 -5.81 12.62
CA ILE A 132 11.08 -5.16 12.05
C ILE A 132 9.86 -5.66 12.83
N ARG A 133 9.06 -4.75 13.37
CA ARG A 133 7.97 -5.10 14.28
C ARG A 133 6.65 -4.58 13.81
N GLU A 134 5.62 -5.38 14.01
CA GLU A 134 4.24 -5.03 13.75
C GLU A 134 3.35 -5.52 14.90
N VAL A 135 2.29 -4.77 15.20
CA VAL A 135 1.36 -5.10 16.26
C VAL A 135 -0.05 -5.04 15.71
N ARG A 136 -0.83 -6.08 15.99
CA ARG A 136 -2.26 -6.15 15.64
C ARG A 136 -3.08 -6.54 16.85
N SER A 137 -4.24 -5.94 16.94
CA SER A 137 -5.20 -6.24 18.01
C SER A 137 -6.49 -6.76 17.42
N ILE A 138 -7.09 -7.75 18.09
CA ILE A 138 -8.30 -8.40 17.65
C ILE A 138 -9.18 -8.79 18.84
N THR A 139 -10.49 -8.72 18.66
CA THR A 139 -11.45 -9.19 19.64
C THR A 139 -12.19 -10.41 19.11
N ILE A 140 -12.12 -11.51 19.83
CA ILE A 140 -12.87 -12.73 19.56
C ILE A 140 -14.13 -12.73 20.42
N PRO A 141 -15.32 -12.83 19.85
CA PRO A 141 -16.57 -12.75 20.61
C PRO A 141 -16.78 -13.98 21.50
N VAL A 142 -17.67 -13.85 22.47
CA VAL A 142 -18.04 -14.95 23.38
C VAL A 142 -18.97 -15.91 22.67
N TRP A 143 -18.42 -16.97 22.15
CA TRP A 143 -19.14 -17.97 21.32
C TRP A 143 -20.32 -18.62 22.07
N SER A 144 -20.12 -19.11 23.26
CA SER A 144 -21.15 -19.80 24.04
C SER A 144 -22.37 -18.93 24.38
N LYS A 145 -22.23 -17.62 24.38
CA LYS A 145 -23.34 -16.69 24.54
C LYS A 145 -24.16 -16.58 23.26
N LEU A 146 -23.49 -16.56 22.12
CA LEU A 146 -24.13 -16.43 20.79
C LEU A 146 -24.94 -17.69 20.43
N GLU A 147 -24.41 -18.88 20.73
CA GLU A 147 -25.15 -20.14 20.56
C GLU A 147 -26.48 -20.16 21.34
N LYS A 148 -26.46 -19.70 22.60
CA LYS A 148 -27.65 -19.65 23.46
C LYS A 148 -28.69 -18.63 23.00
N GLU A 149 -28.23 -17.54 22.39
CA GLU A 149 -29.09 -16.45 21.92
C GLU A 149 -29.59 -16.66 20.48
N HIS A 150 -29.26 -17.79 19.81
CA HIS A 150 -29.57 -18.08 18.39
C HIS A 150 -29.27 -16.90 17.46
N ARG A 151 -28.08 -16.35 17.59
CA ARG A 151 -27.67 -15.16 16.83
C ARG A 151 -26.85 -15.54 15.60
N TYR A 152 -26.80 -14.58 14.69
CA TYR A 152 -25.89 -14.58 13.54
C TYR A 152 -24.64 -13.83 13.90
N LEU A 153 -23.51 -14.26 13.37
CA LEU A 153 -22.24 -13.61 13.59
C LEU A 153 -21.36 -13.72 12.35
N PHE A 154 -20.72 -12.61 11.98
CA PHE A 154 -19.63 -12.64 11.03
C PHE A 154 -18.29 -12.87 11.73
N SER A 155 -17.40 -13.60 11.08
CA SER A 155 -15.97 -13.57 11.40
C SER A 155 -15.36 -12.19 11.17
N SER A 156 -14.06 -12.07 11.37
CA SER A 156 -13.30 -10.93 10.84
C SER A 156 -13.47 -10.82 9.34
N VAL A 157 -13.66 -9.60 8.82
CA VAL A 157 -13.65 -9.34 7.38
C VAL A 157 -12.20 -9.33 6.89
N MET A 158 -11.90 -10.12 5.88
CA MET A 158 -10.60 -10.17 5.23
C MET A 158 -10.68 -9.55 3.84
N TYR A 159 -9.76 -8.67 3.49
CA TYR A 159 -9.53 -8.29 2.10
C TYR A 159 -8.72 -9.39 1.43
N ALA A 160 -9.17 -9.86 0.28
CA ALA A 160 -8.45 -10.85 -0.51
C ALA A 160 -8.15 -10.30 -1.91
N ALA A 161 -6.89 -10.39 -2.31
CA ALA A 161 -6.46 -9.99 -3.64
C ALA A 161 -6.94 -11.00 -4.70
N ALA A 162 -7.00 -12.30 -4.33
CA ALA A 162 -7.50 -13.36 -5.19
C ALA A 162 -8.20 -14.46 -4.38
N ILE A 163 -9.15 -15.13 -5.00
CA ILE A 163 -9.81 -16.34 -4.50
C ILE A 163 -9.84 -17.35 -5.63
N GLU A 164 -9.22 -18.51 -5.41
CA GLU A 164 -9.16 -19.60 -6.38
C GLU A 164 -9.93 -20.80 -5.86
N GLU A 165 -10.93 -21.24 -6.60
CA GLU A 165 -11.63 -22.50 -6.38
C GLU A 165 -10.91 -23.59 -7.18
N LYS A 166 -10.20 -24.48 -6.50
CA LYS A 166 -9.64 -25.68 -7.16
C LYS A 166 -10.76 -26.68 -7.38
N ASN A 167 -10.85 -27.23 -8.59
CA ASN A 167 -11.84 -28.28 -8.95
C ASN A 167 -11.90 -29.35 -7.86
N ASN A 168 -12.99 -29.39 -7.08
CA ASN A 168 -13.22 -30.31 -5.94
C ASN A 168 -12.19 -30.22 -4.80
N GLY A 169 -11.43 -29.12 -4.69
CA GLY A 169 -10.44 -28.88 -3.65
C GLY A 169 -10.82 -27.72 -2.72
N PRO A 170 -9.98 -27.44 -1.72
CA PRO A 170 -10.20 -26.31 -0.83
C PRO A 170 -10.06 -24.99 -1.59
N ILE A 171 -10.85 -24.00 -1.19
CA ILE A 171 -10.71 -22.61 -1.65
C ILE A 171 -9.37 -22.08 -1.15
N VAL A 172 -8.59 -21.51 -2.07
CA VAL A 172 -7.33 -20.84 -1.76
C VAL A 172 -7.57 -19.33 -1.77
N ILE A 173 -7.33 -18.67 -0.66
CA ILE A 173 -7.49 -17.24 -0.50
C ILE A 173 -6.11 -16.60 -0.42
N THR A 174 -5.87 -15.61 -1.27
CA THR A 174 -4.69 -14.75 -1.18
C THR A 174 -5.06 -13.47 -0.42
N PRO A 175 -4.75 -13.36 0.89
CA PRO A 175 -5.15 -12.20 1.67
C PRO A 175 -4.36 -10.96 1.25
N HIS A 176 -5.04 -9.81 1.29
CA HIS A 176 -4.44 -8.49 1.21
C HIS A 176 -4.32 -7.93 2.64
N LEU A 177 -3.09 -7.88 3.16
CA LEU A 177 -2.83 -7.60 4.58
C LEU A 177 -2.79 -6.11 4.93
N SER A 178 -3.09 -5.24 3.99
CA SER A 178 -3.20 -3.81 4.21
C SER A 178 -4.65 -3.37 4.27
N ASN A 179 -4.96 -2.37 5.08
CA ASN A 179 -6.24 -1.67 4.97
C ASN A 179 -6.26 -0.71 3.77
N ASN A 180 -5.10 -0.40 3.20
CA ASN A 180 -4.97 0.41 1.99
C ASN A 180 -5.25 -0.44 0.75
N VAL A 181 -6.37 -0.18 0.10
CA VAL A 181 -6.82 -0.89 -1.11
C VAL A 181 -6.61 -0.10 -2.40
N ALA A 182 -5.93 1.05 -2.31
CA ALA A 182 -5.74 1.94 -3.47
C ALA A 182 -4.92 1.31 -4.62
N GLY A 183 -4.10 0.30 -4.33
CA GLY A 183 -3.33 -0.44 -5.34
C GLY A 183 -4.06 -1.61 -5.99
N LEU A 184 -5.30 -1.91 -5.57
CA LEU A 184 -6.08 -3.05 -6.09
C LEU A 184 -6.98 -2.60 -7.25
N ASN A 185 -6.37 -2.15 -8.35
CA ASN A 185 -7.06 -1.54 -9.50
C ASN A 185 -8.04 -2.49 -10.20
N ASP A 186 -7.75 -3.78 -10.21
CA ASP A 186 -8.61 -4.81 -10.80
C ASP A 186 -9.74 -5.26 -9.86
N GLY A 187 -9.84 -4.61 -8.70
CA GLY A 187 -10.78 -4.99 -7.64
C GLY A 187 -10.17 -5.96 -6.64
N PHE A 188 -10.97 -6.36 -5.67
CA PHE A 188 -10.61 -7.31 -4.62
C PHE A 188 -11.87 -8.03 -4.12
N PHE A 189 -11.68 -8.97 -3.21
CA PHE A 189 -12.81 -9.67 -2.58
C PHE A 189 -12.88 -9.33 -1.10
N LEU A 190 -14.10 -9.28 -0.57
CA LEU A 190 -14.38 -9.32 0.85
C LEU A 190 -14.64 -10.77 1.20
N TYR A 191 -13.78 -11.36 2.02
CA TYR A 191 -13.99 -12.68 2.56
C TYR A 191 -14.44 -12.59 4.02
N VAL A 192 -15.47 -13.34 4.35
CA VAL A 192 -16.03 -13.43 5.70
C VAL A 192 -16.75 -14.76 5.87
N GLU A 193 -16.75 -15.32 7.08
CA GLU A 193 -17.57 -16.46 7.43
C GLU A 193 -18.80 -15.99 8.20
N LEU A 194 -19.98 -16.45 7.79
CA LEU A 194 -21.22 -16.23 8.52
C LEU A 194 -21.53 -17.48 9.33
N TYR A 195 -21.60 -17.31 10.64
CA TYR A 195 -22.02 -18.33 11.57
C TYR A 195 -23.49 -18.13 11.91
N HIS A 196 -24.26 -19.21 11.91
CA HIS A 196 -25.67 -19.17 12.23
C HIS A 196 -26.08 -20.37 13.10
N PHE A 197 -26.93 -20.11 14.05
CA PHE A 197 -27.42 -21.11 14.97
C PHE A 197 -28.92 -21.27 14.77
N GLY A 198 -29.37 -22.45 14.30
CA GLY A 198 -30.77 -22.82 14.24
C GLY A 198 -31.62 -22.19 13.13
N LEU A 199 -31.02 -21.80 12.00
CA LEU A 199 -31.80 -21.37 10.83
C LEU A 199 -32.61 -22.52 10.25
N PRO A 200 -33.85 -22.25 9.80
CA PRO A 200 -34.55 -23.15 8.88
C PRO A 200 -33.72 -23.40 7.61
N LYS A 201 -33.70 -24.61 7.12
CA LYS A 201 -32.84 -25.06 6.03
C LYS A 201 -33.08 -24.36 4.67
N ASP A 202 -34.18 -23.65 4.55
CA ASP A 202 -34.65 -23.04 3.30
C ASP A 202 -34.65 -21.50 3.34
N ASP A 203 -34.11 -20.87 4.42
CA ASP A 203 -34.04 -19.42 4.52
C ASP A 203 -32.98 -18.86 3.58
N VAL A 204 -33.33 -17.77 2.90
CA VAL A 204 -32.41 -17.00 2.04
C VAL A 204 -31.90 -15.80 2.81
N ILE A 205 -30.58 -15.69 2.87
CA ILE A 205 -29.88 -14.57 3.49
C ILE A 205 -29.31 -13.66 2.42
N GLY A 206 -29.55 -12.35 2.52
CA GLY A 206 -28.93 -11.36 1.67
C GLY A 206 -27.67 -10.80 2.34
N ILE A 207 -26.56 -10.78 1.63
CA ILE A 207 -25.31 -10.19 2.09
C ILE A 207 -25.01 -8.96 1.25
N SER A 208 -24.76 -7.84 1.91
CA SER A 208 -24.38 -6.58 1.25
C SER A 208 -23.21 -5.91 1.96
N TYR A 209 -22.58 -4.94 1.30
CA TYR A 209 -21.58 -4.08 1.95
C TYR A 209 -21.88 -2.61 1.70
N ALA A 210 -21.37 -1.77 2.58
CA ALA A 210 -21.37 -0.33 2.42
C ALA A 210 -19.99 0.25 2.77
N ILE A 211 -19.61 1.35 2.12
CA ILE A 211 -18.43 2.14 2.47
C ILE A 211 -18.90 3.51 2.89
N MET A 212 -18.57 3.90 4.11
CA MET A 212 -19.02 5.13 4.75
C MET A 212 -17.84 6.06 5.03
N ASP A 213 -18.08 7.33 4.86
CA ASP A 213 -17.26 8.42 5.37
C ASP A 213 -17.83 8.89 6.71
N GLU A 214 -17.19 8.53 7.79
CA GLU A 214 -17.67 8.88 9.14
C GLU A 214 -17.63 10.40 9.40
N ASP A 215 -16.69 11.13 8.78
CA ASP A 215 -16.58 12.57 8.96
C ASP A 215 -17.74 13.34 8.30
N GLN A 216 -18.33 12.78 7.25
CA GLN A 216 -19.41 13.40 6.48
C GLN A 216 -20.77 12.72 6.74
N GLU A 217 -20.81 11.65 7.53
CA GLU A 217 -21.98 10.80 7.74
C GLU A 217 -22.61 10.32 6.42
N GLU A 218 -21.78 10.19 5.37
CA GLU A 218 -22.22 9.88 4.02
C GLU A 218 -21.86 8.44 3.63
N THR A 219 -22.80 7.73 3.00
CA THR A 219 -22.57 6.42 2.40
C THR A 219 -22.20 6.59 0.94
N PHE A 220 -20.91 6.39 0.61
CA PHE A 220 -20.40 6.50 -0.76
C PHE A 220 -20.74 5.30 -1.63
N VAL A 221 -20.73 4.10 -1.04
CA VAL A 221 -21.00 2.85 -1.75
C VAL A 221 -21.98 2.03 -0.94
N LYS A 222 -22.98 1.52 -1.62
CA LYS A 222 -23.88 0.49 -1.08
C LYS A 222 -24.12 -0.55 -2.14
N SER A 223 -23.66 -1.78 -1.91
CA SER A 223 -23.90 -2.87 -2.86
C SER A 223 -25.35 -3.35 -2.79
N SER A 224 -25.82 -3.91 -3.90
CA SER A 224 -27.03 -4.76 -3.86
C SER A 224 -26.73 -6.01 -3.04
N PRO A 225 -27.73 -6.58 -2.34
CA PRO A 225 -27.54 -7.84 -1.63
C PRO A 225 -27.30 -9.00 -2.60
N VAL A 226 -26.29 -9.82 -2.29
CA VAL A 226 -26.10 -11.13 -2.93
C VAL A 226 -26.78 -12.16 -2.04
N THR A 227 -27.63 -12.99 -2.62
CA THR A 227 -28.41 -13.98 -1.87
C THR A 227 -27.67 -15.30 -1.75
N TYR A 228 -27.70 -15.87 -0.55
CA TYR A 228 -27.15 -17.17 -0.22
C TYR A 228 -28.24 -18.03 0.41
N ALA A 229 -28.36 -19.29 0.01
CA ALA A 229 -29.20 -20.24 0.70
C ALA A 229 -28.55 -20.60 2.03
N ALA A 230 -29.33 -20.61 3.11
CA ALA A 230 -28.83 -21.10 4.39
C ALA A 230 -28.43 -22.57 4.26
N GLY A 231 -27.13 -22.85 4.38
CA GLY A 231 -26.58 -24.19 4.29
C GLY A 231 -26.92 -25.07 5.49
N ARG A 232 -26.56 -26.35 5.44
CA ARG A 232 -26.67 -27.28 6.59
C ARG A 232 -25.55 -27.09 7.61
N ALA A 233 -24.45 -26.46 7.20
CA ALA A 233 -23.28 -26.20 8.04
C ALA A 233 -23.54 -25.01 8.96
N GLU A 234 -22.95 -25.01 10.14
CA GLU A 234 -23.03 -23.89 11.10
C GLU A 234 -22.27 -22.66 10.60
N SER A 235 -21.29 -22.85 9.71
CA SER A 235 -20.52 -21.80 9.05
C SER A 235 -20.76 -21.77 7.55
N GLN A 236 -20.83 -20.58 6.99
CA GLN A 236 -20.93 -20.35 5.56
C GLN A 236 -19.82 -19.39 5.11
N HIS A 237 -18.99 -19.86 4.17
CA HIS A 237 -17.95 -19.03 3.55
C HIS A 237 -18.59 -18.09 2.53
N ILE A 238 -18.31 -16.79 2.68
CA ILE A 238 -18.87 -15.73 1.85
C ILE A 238 -17.75 -14.92 1.26
N TYR A 239 -17.76 -14.73 -0.04
CA TYR A 239 -16.84 -13.85 -0.75
C TYR A 239 -17.60 -12.94 -1.72
N ILE A 240 -17.41 -11.65 -1.55
CA ILE A 240 -18.11 -10.63 -2.32
C ILE A 240 -17.07 -9.90 -3.17
N PRO A 241 -17.17 -9.95 -4.51
CA PRO A 241 -16.27 -9.20 -5.37
C PRO A 241 -16.59 -7.71 -5.28
N VAL A 242 -15.55 -6.91 -5.02
CA VAL A 242 -15.58 -5.46 -5.13
C VAL A 242 -14.83 -5.09 -6.41
N LYS A 243 -15.57 -5.01 -7.51
CA LYS A 243 -14.98 -4.84 -8.86
C LYS A 243 -14.44 -3.46 -9.12
N GLN A 244 -15.08 -2.43 -8.59
CA GLN A 244 -14.66 -1.05 -8.73
C GLN A 244 -15.04 -0.29 -7.47
N LEU A 245 -14.07 0.43 -6.93
CA LEU A 245 -14.35 1.47 -5.96
C LEU A 245 -14.66 2.76 -6.73
N PRO A 246 -15.69 3.53 -6.33
CA PRO A 246 -15.84 4.88 -6.83
C PRO A 246 -14.58 5.67 -6.47
N ILE A 247 -14.40 6.83 -7.10
CA ILE A 247 -13.29 7.73 -6.80
C ILE A 247 -13.42 8.21 -5.35
N LEU A 248 -12.76 7.50 -4.45
CA LEU A 248 -12.68 7.86 -3.05
C LEU A 248 -11.49 8.80 -2.85
N ARG A 249 -11.66 9.81 -2.00
CA ARG A 249 -10.56 10.68 -1.60
C ARG A 249 -9.55 9.90 -0.76
N ALA A 250 -8.28 10.35 -0.74
CA ALA A 250 -7.28 9.78 0.14
C ALA A 250 -7.62 10.04 1.60
N LYS A 251 -8.20 9.07 2.25
CA LYS A 251 -8.51 9.06 3.68
C LYS A 251 -8.92 7.65 4.13
N THR A 252 -9.26 7.55 5.37
CA THR A 252 -9.81 6.34 5.97
C THR A 252 -11.33 6.35 5.91
N TYR A 253 -11.89 5.22 5.52
CA TYR A 253 -13.32 4.94 5.45
C TYR A 253 -13.67 3.76 6.33
N THR A 254 -14.94 3.60 6.64
CA THR A 254 -15.49 2.43 7.31
C THR A 254 -16.21 1.55 6.30
N LEU A 255 -15.70 0.32 6.12
CA LEU A 255 -16.38 -0.74 5.37
C LEU A 255 -17.24 -1.55 6.33
N ILE A 256 -18.51 -1.75 5.97
CA ILE A 256 -19.49 -2.52 6.74
C ILE A 256 -20.00 -3.64 5.85
N VAL A 257 -19.85 -4.88 6.29
CA VAL A 257 -20.50 -6.06 5.68
C VAL A 257 -21.72 -6.41 6.53
N MET A 258 -22.88 -6.60 5.90
CA MET A 258 -24.15 -6.80 6.56
C MET A 258 -24.86 -8.05 6.04
N ALA A 259 -25.45 -8.83 6.95
CA ALA A 259 -26.36 -9.92 6.61
C ALA A 259 -27.79 -9.50 6.91
N HIS A 260 -28.72 -9.90 6.05
CA HIS A 260 -30.12 -9.51 6.09
C HIS A 260 -31.04 -10.72 5.89
N THR A 261 -32.22 -10.71 6.53
CA THR A 261 -33.33 -11.51 6.03
C THR A 261 -33.87 -10.88 4.76
N MET A 262 -34.36 -11.73 3.85
CA MET A 262 -34.91 -11.29 2.57
C MET A 262 -36.41 -11.53 2.52
N LYS A 263 -37.14 -10.59 1.90
CA LYS A 263 -38.56 -10.74 1.58
C LYS A 263 -38.73 -10.56 0.07
N GLY A 264 -38.69 -11.69 -0.65
CA GLY A 264 -38.46 -11.68 -2.09
C GLY A 264 -37.06 -11.10 -2.38
N ASP A 265 -36.97 -10.14 -3.29
CA ASP A 265 -35.72 -9.48 -3.67
C ASP A 265 -35.34 -8.28 -2.77
N SER A 266 -36.16 -7.99 -1.75
CA SER A 266 -35.96 -6.84 -0.88
C SER A 266 -35.40 -7.22 0.48
N ILE A 267 -34.55 -6.34 1.03
CA ILE A 267 -34.03 -6.46 2.40
C ILE A 267 -35.22 -6.23 3.36
N ASP A 268 -35.42 -7.16 4.29
CA ASP A 268 -36.42 -7.04 5.35
C ASP A 268 -35.77 -6.54 6.66
N LYS A 269 -34.83 -7.29 7.21
CA LYS A 269 -34.21 -6.98 8.49
C LYS A 269 -32.72 -7.29 8.50
N GLU A 270 -31.92 -6.44 9.11
CA GLU A 270 -30.51 -6.73 9.38
C GLU A 270 -30.38 -7.78 10.50
N LEU A 271 -29.57 -8.78 10.26
CA LEU A 271 -29.26 -9.87 11.17
C LEU A 271 -28.00 -9.63 11.97
N THR A 272 -26.92 -9.27 11.27
CA THR A 272 -25.61 -8.99 11.85
C THR A 272 -24.79 -8.13 10.91
N ARG A 273 -23.75 -7.49 11.45
CA ARG A 273 -22.74 -6.74 10.67
C ARG A 273 -21.34 -6.97 11.20
N SER A 274 -20.38 -6.83 10.33
CA SER A 274 -18.97 -6.74 10.67
C SER A 274 -18.37 -5.50 10.03
N VAL A 275 -17.45 -4.86 10.73
CA VAL A 275 -16.89 -3.57 10.35
C VAL A 275 -15.39 -3.73 10.18
N ARG A 276 -14.84 -3.10 9.13
CA ARG A 276 -13.40 -3.02 8.89
C ARG A 276 -13.03 -1.63 8.39
N THR A 277 -11.87 -1.17 8.79
CA THR A 277 -11.25 0.04 8.25
C THR A 277 -10.81 -0.20 6.81
N LEU A 278 -11.16 0.72 5.91
CA LEU A 278 -10.69 0.78 4.53
C LEU A 278 -9.95 2.10 4.35
N THR A 279 -8.71 2.03 3.92
CA THR A 279 -7.88 3.22 3.72
C THR A 279 -7.58 3.39 2.23
N ILE A 280 -7.72 4.60 1.75
CA ILE A 280 -7.19 5.04 0.45
C ILE A 280 -6.02 5.96 0.77
N GLU A 281 -4.82 5.41 0.74
CA GLU A 281 -3.62 6.24 0.84
C GLU A 281 -3.33 6.86 -0.51
N GLN A 282 -2.56 7.97 -0.50
CA GLN A 282 -2.04 8.55 -1.73
C GLN A 282 -0.97 7.63 -2.33
N THR A 283 -1.42 6.55 -2.98
CA THR A 283 -0.56 5.86 -3.94
C THR A 283 -0.40 6.75 -5.18
N ILE A 284 0.66 6.53 -5.93
CA ILE A 284 0.91 7.26 -7.18
C ILE A 284 -0.32 7.20 -8.10
N GLY A 285 -0.97 6.04 -8.21
CA GLY A 285 -2.25 5.89 -8.92
C GLY A 285 -3.40 6.65 -8.26
N GLY A 286 -3.52 6.61 -6.94
CA GLY A 286 -4.56 7.34 -6.20
C GLY A 286 -4.48 8.86 -6.34
N LEU A 287 -3.26 9.44 -6.44
CA LEU A 287 -3.07 10.87 -6.75
C LEU A 287 -3.70 11.28 -8.07
N VAL A 288 -3.57 10.44 -9.09
CA VAL A 288 -4.15 10.68 -10.42
C VAL A 288 -5.67 10.57 -10.39
N TYR A 289 -6.20 9.60 -9.66
CA TYR A 289 -7.64 9.41 -9.53
C TYR A 289 -8.33 10.50 -8.70
N GLN A 290 -7.62 11.14 -7.77
CA GLN A 290 -8.19 12.18 -6.91
C GLN A 290 -8.32 13.55 -7.58
N ASP A 291 -7.36 13.93 -8.41
CA ASP A 291 -7.35 15.20 -9.11
C ASP A 291 -6.81 15.03 -10.52
N LEU A 292 -7.68 14.53 -11.40
CA LEU A 292 -7.35 14.33 -12.81
C LEU A 292 -6.85 15.63 -13.49
N LYS A 293 -7.44 16.77 -13.14
CA LYS A 293 -7.03 18.08 -13.69
C LYS A 293 -5.60 18.42 -13.29
N LYS A 294 -5.23 18.12 -12.05
CA LYS A 294 -3.87 18.29 -11.55
C LYS A 294 -2.92 17.31 -12.23
N ALA A 295 -3.30 16.03 -12.33
CA ALA A 295 -2.52 15.01 -13.00
C ALA A 295 -2.22 15.37 -14.46
N ILE A 296 -3.22 15.85 -15.20
CA ILE A 296 -3.03 16.34 -16.58
C ILE A 296 -2.06 17.53 -16.62
N ARG A 297 -2.19 18.51 -15.72
CA ARG A 297 -1.24 19.63 -15.64
C ARG A 297 0.19 19.18 -15.34
N GLN A 298 0.34 18.16 -14.55
CA GLN A 298 1.65 17.59 -14.21
C GLN A 298 2.33 16.95 -15.40
N LEU A 299 1.62 16.51 -16.45
CA LEU A 299 2.21 15.98 -17.68
C LEU A 299 3.13 16.96 -18.40
N ARG A 300 3.13 18.23 -18.04
CA ARG A 300 3.97 19.28 -18.67
C ARG A 300 5.45 18.94 -18.78
N PHE A 301 5.97 18.06 -17.96
CA PHE A 301 7.39 17.68 -17.98
C PHE A 301 7.69 16.43 -18.81
N ILE A 302 6.67 15.70 -19.26
CA ILE A 302 6.82 14.50 -20.12
C ILE A 302 6.13 14.68 -21.47
N ALA A 303 4.89 15.16 -21.49
CA ALA A 303 4.06 15.32 -22.69
C ALA A 303 4.35 16.61 -23.45
N THR A 304 4.07 16.62 -24.74
CA THR A 304 4.00 17.82 -25.57
C THR A 304 2.72 18.60 -25.23
N GLN A 305 2.66 19.88 -25.61
CA GLN A 305 1.46 20.67 -25.41
C GLN A 305 0.26 20.09 -26.21
N ALA A 306 0.51 19.58 -27.41
CA ALA A 306 -0.55 18.98 -28.24
C ALA A 306 -1.17 17.73 -27.59
N GLU A 307 -0.35 16.89 -26.93
CA GLU A 307 -0.86 15.72 -26.21
C GLU A 307 -1.68 16.13 -24.98
N ILE A 308 -1.25 17.17 -24.26
CA ILE A 308 -2.01 17.71 -23.11
C ILE A 308 -3.34 18.32 -23.58
N ASP A 309 -3.31 19.07 -24.67
CA ASP A 309 -4.52 19.68 -25.25
C ASP A 309 -5.49 18.60 -25.73
N HIS A 310 -4.99 17.57 -26.38
CA HIS A 310 -5.80 16.41 -26.80
C HIS A 310 -6.53 15.75 -25.61
N ILE A 311 -5.84 15.51 -24.50
CA ILE A 311 -6.48 14.95 -23.29
C ILE A 311 -7.55 15.91 -22.74
N ASN A 312 -7.31 17.23 -22.80
CA ASN A 312 -8.25 18.22 -22.32
C ASN A 312 -9.49 18.39 -23.21
N GLU A 313 -9.43 17.97 -24.49
CA GLU A 313 -10.57 17.98 -25.43
C GLU A 313 -11.64 16.95 -25.06
N GLY A 314 -11.37 15.97 -24.17
CA GLY A 314 -12.37 15.04 -23.67
C GLY A 314 -13.61 15.78 -23.12
N GLN A 315 -14.80 15.29 -23.50
CA GLN A 315 -16.07 15.97 -23.19
C GLN A 315 -16.42 15.95 -21.69
N ASP A 316 -15.97 14.92 -20.99
CA ASP A 316 -16.19 14.71 -19.56
C ASP A 316 -14.93 14.17 -18.87
N ASP A 317 -14.96 14.07 -17.56
CA ASP A 317 -13.82 13.59 -16.77
C ASP A 317 -13.51 12.12 -17.02
N GLU A 318 -14.48 11.30 -17.43
CA GLU A 318 -14.26 9.89 -17.76
C GLU A 318 -13.52 9.74 -19.09
N THR A 319 -13.93 10.48 -20.10
CA THR A 319 -13.23 10.54 -21.41
C THR A 319 -11.81 11.07 -21.24
N LYS A 320 -11.62 12.14 -20.44
CA LYS A 320 -10.27 12.65 -20.15
C LYS A 320 -9.40 11.64 -19.41
N ARG A 321 -10.00 10.83 -18.53
CA ARG A 321 -9.28 9.76 -17.84
C ARG A 321 -8.85 8.67 -18.81
N MET A 322 -9.74 8.21 -19.68
CA MET A 322 -9.37 7.21 -20.68
C MET A 322 -8.22 7.70 -21.57
N MET A 323 -8.27 8.96 -22.04
CA MET A 323 -7.20 9.56 -22.84
C MET A 323 -5.89 9.71 -22.06
N PHE A 324 -5.97 10.03 -20.77
CA PHE A 324 -4.82 10.08 -19.87
C PHE A 324 -4.20 8.70 -19.67
N GLU A 325 -5.01 7.66 -19.46
CA GLU A 325 -4.57 6.27 -19.34
C GLU A 325 -3.95 5.76 -20.65
N GLU A 326 -4.53 6.12 -21.80
CA GLU A 326 -4.00 5.79 -23.11
C GLU A 326 -2.62 6.43 -23.34
N PHE A 327 -2.46 7.71 -22.96
CA PHE A 327 -1.16 8.37 -22.97
C PHE A 327 -0.10 7.57 -22.20
N TRP A 328 -0.42 7.15 -20.97
CA TRP A 328 0.51 6.38 -20.15
C TRP A 328 0.74 4.96 -20.66
N LYS A 329 -0.27 4.34 -21.27
CA LYS A 329 -0.11 3.04 -21.92
C LYS A 329 0.88 3.07 -23.08
N ILE A 330 0.93 4.19 -23.81
CA ILE A 330 1.94 4.39 -24.89
C ILE A 330 3.33 4.58 -24.30
N GLN A 331 3.46 5.17 -23.11
CA GLN A 331 4.74 5.38 -22.43
C GLN A 331 5.23 4.14 -21.66
N ASP A 332 4.44 3.08 -21.60
CA ASP A 332 4.75 1.86 -20.85
C ASP A 332 5.95 1.11 -21.50
N PRO A 333 7.07 0.95 -20.78
CA PRO A 333 8.23 0.25 -21.29
C PRO A 333 8.04 -1.28 -21.41
N ASN A 334 7.06 -1.84 -20.68
CA ASN A 334 6.78 -3.26 -20.66
C ASN A 334 5.28 -3.58 -20.59
N PRO A 335 4.53 -3.45 -21.70
CA PRO A 335 3.08 -3.67 -21.72
C PRO A 335 2.63 -5.10 -21.35
N SER A 336 3.54 -6.03 -21.15
CA SER A 336 3.23 -7.41 -20.73
C SER A 336 3.03 -7.55 -19.21
N THR A 337 3.34 -6.52 -18.44
CA THR A 337 3.14 -6.48 -16.98
C THR A 337 1.89 -5.67 -16.61
N SER A 338 1.39 -5.85 -15.41
CA SER A 338 0.29 -5.03 -14.87
C SER A 338 0.75 -3.67 -14.34
N ARG A 339 2.06 -3.39 -14.38
CA ARG A 339 2.68 -2.17 -13.87
C ARG A 339 3.22 -1.35 -15.04
N ASN A 340 3.11 -0.05 -14.93
CA ASN A 340 3.75 0.89 -15.84
C ASN A 340 4.89 1.61 -15.11
N GLU A 341 6.12 1.13 -15.29
CA GLU A 341 7.30 1.62 -14.57
C GLU A 341 7.60 3.09 -14.91
N ALA A 342 7.30 3.53 -16.13
CA ALA A 342 7.48 4.94 -16.51
C ALA A 342 6.51 5.86 -15.75
N PHE A 343 5.25 5.44 -15.59
CA PHE A 343 4.25 6.13 -14.81
C PHE A 343 4.66 6.22 -13.34
N GLU A 344 5.05 5.10 -12.75
CA GLU A 344 5.45 5.03 -11.35
C GLU A 344 6.70 5.86 -11.06
N ASP A 345 7.73 5.81 -11.92
CA ASP A 345 8.93 6.65 -11.75
C ASP A 345 8.59 8.13 -11.88
N TYR A 346 7.79 8.51 -12.86
CA TYR A 346 7.42 9.89 -13.10
C TYR A 346 6.65 10.51 -11.92
N TYR A 347 5.58 9.87 -11.47
CA TYR A 347 4.78 10.36 -10.34
C TYR A 347 5.51 10.20 -9.01
N GLY A 348 6.40 9.21 -8.89
CA GLY A 348 7.32 9.10 -7.75
C GLY A 348 8.25 10.31 -7.63
N ARG A 349 8.75 10.84 -8.77
CA ARG A 349 9.54 12.08 -8.79
C ARG A 349 8.71 13.31 -8.46
N ILE A 350 7.45 13.36 -8.91
CA ILE A 350 6.51 14.44 -8.54
C ILE A 350 6.24 14.43 -7.03
N ASP A 351 5.98 13.26 -6.45
CA ASP A 351 5.77 13.11 -5.01
C ASP A 351 7.00 13.52 -4.20
N PHE A 352 8.19 13.06 -4.64
CA PHE A 352 9.44 13.46 -4.05
C PHE A 352 9.64 14.99 -4.11
N ALA A 353 9.37 15.61 -5.27
CA ALA A 353 9.48 17.06 -5.43
C ALA A 353 8.54 17.79 -4.48
N ASN A 354 7.29 17.33 -4.33
CA ASN A 354 6.31 17.90 -3.41
C ASN A 354 6.73 17.82 -1.94
N LYS A 355 7.42 16.75 -1.56
CA LYS A 355 7.90 16.54 -0.18
C LYS A 355 9.15 17.37 0.14
N ASN A 356 10.03 17.56 -0.86
CA ASN A 356 11.38 18.06 -0.60
C ASN A 356 11.64 19.50 -1.10
N PHE A 357 10.84 20.01 -2.05
CA PHE A 357 11.10 21.32 -2.67
C PHE A 357 9.93 22.31 -2.51
N ARG A 358 9.05 22.03 -1.56
CA ARG A 358 7.89 22.87 -1.30
C ARG A 358 8.33 24.25 -0.77
N SER A 359 7.83 25.32 -1.42
CA SER A 359 7.96 26.70 -0.94
C SER A 359 6.57 27.34 -0.82
N TYR A 360 6.33 28.47 -1.48
CA TYR A 360 4.99 29.08 -1.59
C TYR A 360 4.08 28.33 -2.58
N THR A 361 4.64 27.45 -3.39
CA THR A 361 3.93 26.63 -4.37
C THR A 361 4.19 25.16 -4.08
N GLU A 362 3.43 24.29 -4.76
CA GLU A 362 3.68 22.85 -4.72
C GLU A 362 5.08 22.54 -5.28
N GLY A 363 5.79 21.61 -4.65
CA GLY A 363 7.18 21.31 -4.99
C GLY A 363 7.43 20.97 -6.45
N TRP A 364 6.49 20.30 -7.13
CA TRP A 364 6.58 19.98 -8.56
C TRP A 364 6.57 21.24 -9.46
N MET A 365 6.04 22.35 -8.99
CA MET A 365 6.00 23.63 -9.71
C MET A 365 7.26 24.49 -9.50
N THR A 366 8.12 24.13 -8.57
CA THR A 366 9.38 24.86 -8.29
C THR A 366 10.45 24.53 -9.34
N ASP A 367 11.45 25.39 -9.46
CA ASP A 367 12.56 25.15 -10.37
C ASP A 367 13.38 23.90 -9.98
N MET A 368 13.57 23.64 -8.67
CA MET A 368 14.19 22.41 -8.19
C MET A 368 13.33 21.20 -8.52
N GLY A 369 12.02 21.29 -8.32
CA GLY A 369 11.08 20.22 -8.68
C GLY A 369 11.10 19.88 -10.17
N MET A 370 11.08 20.88 -11.04
CA MET A 370 11.21 20.71 -12.48
C MET A 370 12.48 19.96 -12.86
N VAL A 371 13.64 20.40 -12.37
CA VAL A 371 14.92 19.76 -12.66
C VAL A 371 14.95 18.33 -12.15
N TYR A 372 14.44 18.08 -10.92
CA TYR A 372 14.40 16.73 -10.35
C TYR A 372 13.47 15.80 -11.12
N ILE A 373 12.29 16.26 -11.51
CA ILE A 373 11.33 15.42 -12.26
C ILE A 373 11.94 14.99 -13.61
N ILE A 374 12.62 15.90 -14.30
CA ILE A 374 13.18 15.63 -15.63
C ILE A 374 14.46 14.80 -15.56
N PHE A 375 15.39 15.13 -14.67
CA PHE A 375 16.72 14.51 -14.64
C PHE A 375 16.92 13.51 -13.50
N GLY A 376 15.99 13.42 -12.55
CA GLY A 376 16.10 12.55 -11.38
C GLY A 376 17.02 13.09 -10.30
N GLN A 377 17.56 12.18 -9.49
CA GLN A 377 18.44 12.52 -8.39
C GLN A 377 19.82 12.93 -8.88
N PRO A 378 20.37 14.09 -8.45
CA PRO A 378 21.76 14.46 -8.74
C PRO A 378 22.75 13.54 -8.00
N ILE A 379 23.91 13.29 -8.60
CA ILE A 379 24.98 12.51 -7.95
C ILE A 379 25.69 13.30 -6.84
N GLN A 380 25.66 14.63 -6.92
CA GLN A 380 26.27 15.50 -5.93
C GLN A 380 25.43 16.77 -5.77
N VAL A 381 25.27 17.20 -4.51
CA VAL A 381 24.62 18.45 -4.14
C VAL A 381 25.61 19.29 -3.34
N GLU A 382 25.99 20.46 -3.85
CA GLU A 382 26.81 21.46 -3.16
C GLU A 382 25.89 22.58 -2.67
N ARG A 383 26.02 22.95 -1.40
CA ARG A 383 25.30 24.09 -0.82
C ARG A 383 26.31 25.09 -0.28
N THR A 384 26.17 26.34 -0.65
CA THR A 384 26.97 27.42 -0.09
C THR A 384 26.24 28.02 1.11
N PRO A 385 26.89 28.14 2.27
CA PRO A 385 26.30 28.85 3.41
C PRO A 385 25.85 30.24 3.01
N ARG A 386 24.90 30.80 3.74
CA ARG A 386 24.35 32.12 3.51
C ARG A 386 25.46 33.16 3.49
N GLY A 387 25.66 33.79 2.33
CA GLY A 387 26.68 34.82 2.15
C GLY A 387 26.34 36.11 2.89
N SER A 388 27.29 37.05 2.92
CA SER A 388 27.09 38.40 3.49
C SER A 388 26.00 39.20 2.77
N ASP A 389 25.64 38.78 1.52
CA ASP A 389 24.54 39.31 0.71
C ASP A 389 23.20 38.70 1.03
N GLY A 390 23.13 37.78 1.99
CA GLY A 390 21.93 37.10 2.42
C GLY A 390 21.44 35.95 1.52
N ARG A 391 22.17 35.63 0.46
CA ARG A 391 21.82 34.60 -0.52
C ARG A 391 22.39 33.25 -0.16
N THR A 392 21.63 32.17 -0.51
CA THR A 392 22.09 30.79 -0.43
C THR A 392 22.08 30.19 -1.84
N PHE A 393 23.12 29.44 -2.17
CA PHE A 393 23.22 28.75 -3.47
C PHE A 393 23.21 27.25 -3.26
N ALA A 394 22.55 26.55 -4.18
CA ALA A 394 22.61 25.10 -4.31
C ALA A 394 23.04 24.76 -5.74
N ARG A 395 24.03 23.86 -5.88
CA ARG A 395 24.46 23.34 -7.17
C ARG A 395 24.24 21.84 -7.20
N TRP A 396 23.54 21.39 -8.23
CA TRP A 396 23.30 19.98 -8.50
C TRP A 396 24.16 19.52 -9.66
N ILE A 397 24.87 18.42 -9.48
CA ILE A 397 25.76 17.83 -10.47
C ILE A 397 25.23 16.44 -10.82
N TYR A 398 25.11 16.17 -12.12
CA TYR A 398 24.63 14.92 -12.67
C TYR A 398 25.75 14.07 -13.27
N GLN A 399 25.50 12.76 -13.47
CA GLN A 399 26.50 11.81 -13.97
C GLN A 399 27.03 12.18 -15.36
N ASP A 400 26.22 12.83 -16.18
CA ASP A 400 26.58 13.33 -17.53
C ASP A 400 27.25 14.72 -17.50
N GLN A 401 27.75 15.12 -16.35
CA GLN A 401 28.44 16.39 -16.07
C GLN A 401 27.55 17.65 -16.20
N ARG A 402 26.24 17.50 -16.41
CA ARG A 402 25.31 18.63 -16.33
C ARG A 402 25.29 19.20 -14.91
N GLN A 403 25.21 20.52 -14.85
CA GLN A 403 25.15 21.24 -13.58
C GLN A 403 24.01 22.23 -13.60
N PHE A 404 23.25 22.27 -12.52
CA PHE A 404 22.20 23.24 -12.31
C PHE A 404 22.48 24.02 -11.03
N THR A 405 22.52 25.35 -11.13
CA THR A 405 22.73 26.21 -9.99
C THR A 405 21.43 26.93 -9.65
N PHE A 406 21.05 26.87 -8.39
CA PHE A 406 19.87 27.52 -7.86
C PHE A 406 20.29 28.56 -6.82
N VAL A 407 19.53 29.66 -6.72
CA VAL A 407 19.71 30.72 -5.74
C VAL A 407 18.44 30.93 -4.94
N ASP A 408 18.56 30.96 -3.63
CA ASP A 408 17.51 31.44 -2.73
C ASP A 408 17.87 32.88 -2.31
N ASN A 409 17.09 33.85 -2.83
CA ASN A 409 17.21 35.26 -2.50
C ASN A 409 16.40 35.64 -1.26
N SER A 410 15.44 34.79 -0.87
CA SER A 410 14.46 35.05 0.18
C SER A 410 14.94 34.60 1.57
N GLY A 411 15.76 33.55 1.59
CA GLY A 411 16.14 32.84 2.81
C GLY A 411 15.01 31.90 3.34
N PHE A 412 13.95 31.65 2.53
CA PHE A 412 12.81 30.80 2.85
C PHE A 412 12.77 29.54 1.97
N GLU A 413 13.95 29.15 1.45
CA GLU A 413 14.10 27.96 0.58
C GLU A 413 13.38 28.07 -0.79
N ASP A 414 13.04 29.29 -1.24
CA ASP A 414 12.52 29.54 -2.59
C ASP A 414 13.66 29.62 -3.62
N TYR A 415 14.21 28.47 -3.95
CA TYR A 415 15.33 28.32 -4.87
C TYR A 415 14.93 28.54 -6.32
N ARG A 416 15.53 29.51 -6.99
CA ARG A 416 15.34 29.83 -8.42
C ARG A 416 16.53 29.38 -9.25
N LEU A 417 16.25 28.73 -10.37
CA LEU A 417 17.27 28.25 -11.30
C LEU A 417 17.99 29.45 -11.99
N THR A 418 19.29 29.46 -11.88
CA THR A 418 20.13 30.48 -12.56
C THR A 418 20.84 29.94 -13.80
N THR A 419 21.04 28.65 -13.87
CA THR A 419 21.57 27.98 -15.07
C THR A 419 20.50 27.96 -16.16
N PRO A 420 20.80 28.32 -17.42
CA PRO A 420 19.86 28.18 -18.53
C PRO A 420 19.32 26.76 -18.63
N PHE A 421 17.99 26.63 -18.61
CA PHE A 421 17.39 25.31 -18.76
C PHE A 421 17.40 24.91 -20.25
N PRO A 422 17.85 23.68 -20.59
CA PRO A 422 17.90 23.24 -21.97
C PRO A 422 16.51 23.19 -22.61
N THR A 423 16.35 23.84 -23.75
CA THR A 423 15.06 23.94 -24.43
C THR A 423 14.61 22.59 -24.97
N GLY A 424 13.33 22.25 -24.78
CA GLY A 424 12.70 21.05 -25.35
C GLY A 424 13.04 19.73 -24.67
N ILE A 425 13.84 19.76 -23.59
CA ILE A 425 14.10 18.54 -22.81
C ILE A 425 12.87 18.21 -21.97
N LYS A 426 12.46 16.96 -22.08
CA LYS A 426 11.37 16.34 -21.32
C LYS A 426 11.90 15.14 -20.55
N TYR A 427 11.15 14.75 -19.52
CA TYR A 427 11.36 13.47 -18.85
C TYR A 427 11.31 12.31 -19.87
N ARG A 428 12.19 11.37 -19.68
CA ARG A 428 12.17 10.07 -20.38
C ARG A 428 12.53 8.99 -19.39
N TYR A 429 11.75 7.93 -19.37
CA TYR A 429 12.10 6.76 -18.59
C TYR A 429 13.34 6.08 -19.18
N SER A 430 14.35 5.86 -18.36
CA SER A 430 15.63 5.30 -18.82
C SER A 430 15.88 3.86 -18.36
N GLY A 431 15.00 3.30 -17.51
CA GLY A 431 15.20 1.95 -16.95
C GLY A 431 16.41 1.81 -16.02
N VAL A 432 17.18 2.89 -15.81
CA VAL A 432 18.38 2.91 -14.96
C VAL A 432 18.06 3.79 -13.75
N ARG A 433 18.05 3.22 -12.57
CA ARG A 433 18.11 3.93 -11.29
C ARG A 433 19.51 3.91 -10.74
#